data_2ab8b128686564848d6b69cd58c00840
#
_entry.id   2ab8b128686564848d6b69cd58c00840
#
_cell.length_a   1.000
_cell.length_b   1.000
_cell.length_c   1.000
_cell.angle_alpha   90.00
_cell.angle_beta   90.00
_cell.angle_gamma   90.00
#
_symmetry.space_group_name_H-M   'P 1'
#
loop_
_entity.id
_entity.type
_entity.pdbx_description
1 polymer ?
#
loop_
_entity_poly.entity_id
_entity_poly.type
_entity_poly.pdbx_seq_one_letter_code
_entity_poly.pdbx_strand_id
1 'polypeptide(L)'
;MAASGTVSGGVAVDGVVVVDGWGPLADEVLAQLRRCGVVVRGGRHAADGAELAMAAWQARPAAVVVVTEGRTPWWAGAPWQARGIPHLPVVLGEAGVVVGPLVLPGRTACLRCAGPAWRASRVCGTGSVPPGTAVLAAAVTTVTVLATLRGDPSLGGISTEIGLDEVAVTHRLWKVRPDCGCTSATMAG
;
A
#
# COMPACT_ATOMS: atom_id res chain seq x y z
N MET A 1 1.16 -44.11 18.45
CA MET A 1 0.08 -43.08 18.46
C MET A 1 0.75 -41.72 18.24
N ALA A 2 0.72 -41.20 17.02
CA ALA A 2 1.30 -39.90 16.70
C ALA A 2 0.13 -38.90 16.60
N ALA A 3 0.15 -37.88 17.42
CA ALA A 3 -0.83 -36.81 17.42
C ALA A 3 -0.49 -35.84 16.28
N SER A 4 -1.32 -35.85 15.24
CA SER A 4 -1.32 -34.82 14.21
C SER A 4 -1.85 -33.51 14.80
N GLY A 5 -0.94 -32.63 15.19
CA GLY A 5 -1.28 -31.26 15.55
C GLY A 5 -1.57 -30.46 14.27
N THR A 6 -2.83 -30.25 13.96
CA THR A 6 -3.28 -29.31 12.92
C THR A 6 -3.04 -27.90 13.43
N VAL A 7 -2.00 -27.23 12.91
CA VAL A 7 -1.83 -25.79 13.13
C VAL A 7 -2.82 -25.07 12.19
N SER A 8 -4.05 -24.95 12.66
CA SER A 8 -5.08 -24.11 12.04
C SER A 8 -5.14 -22.78 12.80
N GLY A 9 -4.20 -21.92 12.53
CA GLY A 9 -4.14 -20.55 13.06
C GLY A 9 -4.22 -19.51 11.96
N GLY A 10 -5.10 -19.71 10.97
CA GLY A 10 -5.45 -18.67 10.02
C GLY A 10 -6.28 -17.61 10.72
N VAL A 11 -5.68 -16.48 11.07
CA VAL A 11 -6.45 -15.29 11.47
C VAL A 11 -7.29 -14.92 10.25
N ALA A 12 -8.61 -15.10 10.37
CA ALA A 12 -9.55 -14.62 9.38
C ALA A 12 -9.38 -13.10 9.32
N VAL A 13 -8.81 -12.63 8.23
CA VAL A 13 -8.62 -11.20 8.02
C VAL A 13 -9.88 -10.69 7.34
N ASP A 14 -10.77 -10.11 8.13
CA ASP A 14 -12.02 -9.57 7.65
C ASP A 14 -11.77 -8.33 6.78
N GLY A 15 -12.26 -8.37 5.55
CA GLY A 15 -12.29 -7.24 4.65
C GLY A 15 -11.60 -7.49 3.30
N VAL A 16 -12.04 -6.72 2.32
CA VAL A 16 -11.48 -6.76 0.95
C VAL A 16 -10.35 -5.77 0.83
N VAL A 17 -9.20 -6.20 0.35
CA VAL A 17 -8.11 -5.32 -0.07
C VAL A 17 -8.25 -5.03 -1.56
N VAL A 18 -8.14 -3.76 -1.92
CA VAL A 18 -8.11 -3.34 -3.33
C VAL A 18 -6.67 -3.11 -3.74
N VAL A 19 -6.26 -3.71 -4.85
CA VAL A 19 -4.94 -3.48 -5.48
C VAL A 19 -5.19 -2.86 -6.85
N ASP A 20 -4.97 -1.56 -6.95
CA ASP A 20 -5.05 -0.82 -8.19
C ASP A 20 -3.71 -0.79 -8.88
N GLY A 21 -3.68 -1.18 -10.15
CA GLY A 21 -2.46 -1.23 -10.93
C GLY A 21 -2.43 -2.39 -11.92
N TRP A 22 -1.32 -2.51 -12.65
CA TRP A 22 -1.10 -3.51 -13.68
C TRP A 22 0.39 -3.82 -13.82
N GLY A 23 0.70 -4.91 -14.53
CA GLY A 23 2.05 -5.35 -14.79
C GLY A 23 2.63 -6.26 -13.71
N PRO A 24 3.87 -6.75 -13.91
CA PRO A 24 4.46 -7.83 -13.11
C PRO A 24 4.49 -7.56 -11.61
N LEU A 25 4.74 -6.32 -11.19
CA LEU A 25 4.76 -5.95 -9.77
C LEU A 25 3.35 -6.04 -9.15
N ALA A 26 2.34 -5.51 -9.83
CA ALA A 26 0.95 -5.58 -9.35
C ALA A 26 0.46 -7.03 -9.27
N ASP A 27 0.80 -7.84 -10.28
CA ASP A 27 0.45 -9.26 -10.33
C ASP A 27 1.10 -10.04 -9.19
N GLU A 28 2.36 -9.76 -8.87
CA GLU A 28 3.06 -10.40 -7.75
C GLU A 28 2.47 -9.98 -6.40
N VAL A 29 2.13 -8.70 -6.22
CA VAL A 29 1.43 -8.22 -5.01
C VAL A 29 0.10 -8.97 -4.83
N LEU A 30 -0.69 -9.06 -5.89
CA LEU A 30 -1.97 -9.79 -5.88
C LEU A 30 -1.77 -11.27 -5.53
N ALA A 31 -0.78 -11.91 -6.14
CA ALA A 31 -0.48 -13.32 -5.90
C ALA A 31 -0.06 -13.57 -4.44
N GLN A 32 0.81 -12.73 -3.87
CA GLN A 32 1.27 -12.88 -2.49
C GLN A 32 0.16 -12.66 -1.47
N LEU A 33 -0.66 -11.62 -1.65
CA LEU A 33 -1.80 -11.36 -0.76
C LEU A 33 -2.78 -12.53 -0.78
N ARG A 34 -3.10 -13.08 -1.96
CA ARG A 34 -3.96 -14.28 -2.08
C ARG A 34 -3.37 -15.51 -1.40
N ARG A 35 -2.06 -15.74 -1.56
CA ARG A 35 -1.35 -16.84 -0.85
C ARG A 35 -1.43 -16.70 0.68
N CYS A 36 -1.52 -15.47 1.18
CA CYS A 36 -1.72 -15.18 2.60
C CYS A 36 -3.19 -15.24 3.05
N GLY A 37 -4.12 -15.67 2.19
CA GLY A 37 -5.54 -15.80 2.53
C GLY A 37 -6.31 -14.47 2.51
N VAL A 38 -5.74 -13.39 1.98
CA VAL A 38 -6.43 -12.10 1.88
C VAL A 38 -7.39 -12.11 0.70
N VAL A 39 -8.63 -11.65 0.92
CA VAL A 39 -9.58 -11.42 -0.15
C VAL A 39 -9.19 -10.16 -0.91
N VAL A 40 -8.81 -10.30 -2.18
CA VAL A 40 -8.26 -9.20 -2.98
C VAL A 40 -9.08 -8.97 -4.23
N ARG A 41 -9.44 -7.71 -4.48
CA ARG A 41 -9.89 -7.21 -5.79
C ARG A 41 -8.76 -6.42 -6.43
N GLY A 42 -8.39 -6.76 -7.66
CA GLY A 42 -7.26 -6.11 -8.31
C GLY A 42 -7.43 -5.96 -9.80
N GLY A 43 -6.64 -5.06 -10.36
CA GLY A 43 -6.57 -4.76 -11.77
C GLY A 43 -6.42 -3.28 -12.04
N ARG A 44 -6.24 -2.94 -13.33
CA ARG A 44 -6.24 -1.54 -13.76
C ARG A 44 -7.60 -0.92 -13.44
N HIS A 45 -7.61 0.25 -12.77
CA HIS A 45 -8.81 0.96 -12.32
C HIS A 45 -9.61 0.26 -11.20
N ALA A 46 -9.00 -0.66 -10.45
CA ALA A 46 -9.66 -1.28 -9.30
C ALA A 46 -10.02 -0.25 -8.21
N ALA A 47 -9.23 0.81 -8.07
CA ALA A 47 -9.51 1.94 -7.18
C ALA A 47 -10.77 2.70 -7.59
N ASP A 48 -10.92 3.02 -8.89
CA ASP A 48 -12.11 3.71 -9.41
C ASP A 48 -13.37 2.88 -9.16
N GLY A 49 -13.29 1.57 -9.41
CA GLY A 49 -14.37 0.63 -9.13
C GLY A 49 -14.74 0.57 -7.64
N ALA A 50 -13.75 0.63 -6.76
CA ALA A 50 -13.99 0.66 -5.32
C ALA A 50 -14.62 1.97 -4.86
N GLU A 51 -14.21 3.12 -5.43
CA GLU A 51 -14.85 4.42 -5.16
C GLU A 51 -16.31 4.43 -5.57
N LEU A 52 -16.64 3.90 -6.74
CA LEU A 52 -18.02 3.76 -7.23
C LEU A 52 -18.84 2.85 -6.31
N ALA A 53 -18.29 1.70 -5.90
CA ALA A 53 -18.94 0.77 -5.00
C ALA A 53 -19.25 1.39 -3.63
N MET A 54 -18.33 2.19 -3.09
CA MET A 54 -18.55 2.94 -1.85
C MET A 54 -19.60 4.03 -1.99
N ALA A 55 -19.62 4.75 -3.11
CA ALA A 55 -20.66 5.74 -3.39
C ALA A 55 -22.06 5.09 -3.46
N ALA A 56 -22.12 3.85 -3.92
CA ALA A 56 -23.36 3.05 -3.95
C ALA A 56 -23.66 2.29 -2.64
N TRP A 57 -22.93 2.55 -1.55
CA TRP A 57 -23.08 1.89 -0.25
C TRP A 57 -22.92 0.36 -0.26
N GLN A 58 -22.21 -0.18 -1.27
CA GLN A 58 -22.08 -1.61 -1.46
C GLN A 58 -20.96 -2.27 -0.65
N ALA A 59 -19.80 -1.63 -0.57
CA ALA A 59 -18.66 -2.18 0.16
C ALA A 59 -17.60 -1.11 0.45
N ARG A 60 -16.93 -1.23 1.60
CA ARG A 60 -15.78 -0.43 1.98
C ARG A 60 -14.54 -1.32 1.99
N PRO A 61 -13.46 -0.99 1.27
CA PRO A 61 -12.23 -1.76 1.36
C PRO A 61 -11.57 -1.59 2.73
N ALA A 62 -10.95 -2.66 3.22
CA ALA A 62 -10.16 -2.64 4.44
C ALA A 62 -8.82 -1.90 4.26
N ALA A 63 -8.26 -1.99 3.06
CA ALA A 63 -7.09 -1.22 2.64
C ALA A 63 -7.04 -1.09 1.11
N VAL A 64 -6.32 -0.08 0.62
CA VAL A 64 -6.07 0.13 -0.81
C VAL A 64 -4.58 0.18 -1.07
N VAL A 65 -4.10 -0.61 -2.01
CA VAL A 65 -2.73 -0.57 -2.54
C VAL A 65 -2.80 0.03 -3.94
N VAL A 66 -2.00 1.06 -4.21
CA VAL A 66 -1.94 1.72 -5.52
C VAL A 66 -0.56 1.49 -6.10
N VAL A 67 -0.47 0.63 -7.12
CA VAL A 67 0.77 0.30 -7.83
C VAL A 67 0.87 1.17 -9.07
N THR A 68 1.90 2.00 -9.16
CA THR A 68 2.09 2.92 -10.27
C THR A 68 3.51 2.86 -10.81
N GLU A 69 3.67 3.17 -12.09
CA GLU A 69 4.96 3.46 -12.69
C GLU A 69 5.23 4.97 -12.70
N GLY A 70 6.47 5.35 -12.41
CA GLY A 70 6.89 6.74 -12.44
C GLY A 70 6.44 7.52 -11.22
N ARG A 71 5.34 8.24 -11.29
CA ARG A 71 4.91 9.16 -10.23
C ARG A 71 3.49 8.86 -9.78
N THR A 72 3.32 8.64 -8.47
CA THR A 72 1.98 8.72 -7.88
C THR A 72 1.71 10.14 -7.45
N PRO A 73 0.69 10.80 -7.98
CA PRO A 73 0.33 12.13 -7.53
C PRO A 73 -0.15 12.09 -6.08
N TRP A 74 0.17 13.14 -5.31
CA TRP A 74 -0.20 13.21 -3.88
C TRP A 74 -1.72 13.12 -3.65
N TRP A 75 -2.51 13.54 -4.62
CA TRP A 75 -3.98 13.49 -4.55
C TRP A 75 -4.55 12.09 -4.80
N ALA A 76 -3.76 11.13 -5.29
CA ALA A 76 -4.23 9.74 -5.46
C ALA A 76 -4.67 9.09 -4.14
N GLY A 77 -4.15 9.57 -3.01
CA GLY A 77 -4.60 9.15 -1.69
C GLY A 77 -5.80 9.92 -1.13
N ALA A 78 -6.20 11.02 -1.78
CA ALA A 78 -7.22 11.92 -1.22
C ALA A 78 -8.59 11.24 -1.00
N PRO A 79 -9.13 10.44 -1.91
CA PRO A 79 -10.40 9.75 -1.71
C PRO A 79 -10.37 8.80 -0.50
N TRP A 80 -9.26 8.10 -0.31
CA TRP A 80 -9.05 7.14 0.79
C TRP A 80 -8.86 7.87 2.11
N GLN A 81 -8.06 8.95 2.09
CA GLN A 81 -7.86 9.83 3.24
C GLN A 81 -9.19 10.38 3.75
N ALA A 82 -10.04 10.93 2.87
CA ALA A 82 -11.33 11.50 3.22
C ALA A 82 -12.30 10.47 3.82
N ARG A 83 -12.18 9.21 3.43
CA ARG A 83 -13.03 8.11 3.90
C ARG A 83 -12.43 7.30 5.05
N GLY A 84 -11.28 7.72 5.59
CA GLY A 84 -10.60 7.03 6.67
C GLY A 84 -10.10 5.62 6.29
N ILE A 85 -9.78 5.38 5.01
CA ILE A 85 -9.33 4.08 4.51
C ILE A 85 -7.81 4.05 4.45
N PRO A 86 -7.14 3.09 5.12
CA PRO A 86 -5.71 2.85 4.99
C PRO A 86 -5.31 2.67 3.53
N HIS A 87 -4.22 3.33 3.12
CA HIS A 87 -3.75 3.19 1.75
C HIS A 87 -2.23 3.21 1.65
N LEU A 88 -1.72 2.45 0.68
CA LEU A 88 -0.31 2.18 0.48
C LEU A 88 0.05 2.38 -0.99
N PRO A 89 0.76 3.45 -1.37
CA PRO A 89 1.32 3.55 -2.71
C PRO A 89 2.51 2.60 -2.86
N VAL A 90 2.64 2.01 -4.02
CA VAL A 90 3.81 1.24 -4.45
C VAL A 90 4.24 1.80 -5.79
N VAL A 91 5.40 2.44 -5.81
CA VAL A 91 5.86 3.20 -6.97
C VAL A 91 7.09 2.55 -7.57
N LEU A 92 6.95 2.14 -8.81
CA LEU A 92 8.07 1.67 -9.61
C LEU A 92 8.77 2.85 -10.29
N GLY A 93 10.09 2.90 -10.18
CA GLY A 93 10.93 3.88 -10.83
C GLY A 93 12.18 3.32 -11.46
N GLU A 94 12.96 4.17 -12.13
CA GLU A 94 14.22 3.79 -12.78
C GLU A 94 15.24 3.22 -11.81
N ALA A 95 15.30 3.76 -10.59
CA ALA A 95 16.31 3.37 -9.61
C ALA A 95 15.81 2.33 -8.60
N GLY A 96 14.53 1.97 -8.63
CA GLY A 96 14.00 1.04 -7.65
C GLY A 96 12.48 1.05 -7.51
N VAL A 97 12.03 0.40 -6.45
CA VAL A 97 10.64 0.39 -6.03
C VAL A 97 10.51 1.07 -4.67
N VAL A 98 9.54 1.95 -4.53
CA VAL A 98 9.19 2.57 -3.24
C VAL A 98 7.85 2.01 -2.78
N VAL A 99 7.83 1.33 -1.65
CA VAL A 99 6.63 0.86 -0.96
C VAL A 99 6.30 1.83 0.16
N GLY A 100 5.15 2.49 0.10
CA GLY A 100 4.72 3.46 1.10
C GLY A 100 4.99 4.93 0.74
N PRO A 101 4.73 5.85 1.69
CA PRO A 101 4.41 5.58 3.10
C PRO A 101 3.04 4.90 3.28
N LEU A 102 2.94 3.99 4.26
CA LEU A 102 1.63 3.53 4.70
C LEU A 102 0.88 4.70 5.34
N VAL A 103 -0.23 5.06 4.73
CA VAL A 103 -1.09 6.12 5.26
C VAL A 103 -2.22 5.50 6.07
N LEU A 104 -2.23 5.79 7.36
CA LEU A 104 -3.34 5.53 8.28
C LEU A 104 -4.04 6.87 8.53
N PRO A 105 -5.21 7.12 7.89
CA PRO A 105 -5.88 8.41 7.97
C PRO A 105 -6.13 8.88 9.41
N GLY A 106 -5.84 10.16 9.67
CA GLY A 106 -5.94 10.74 11.01
C GLY A 106 -4.80 10.38 11.97
N ARG A 107 -3.92 9.44 11.63
CA ARG A 107 -2.89 8.91 12.53
C ARG A 107 -1.46 9.12 12.03
N THR A 108 -1.22 9.04 10.74
CA THR A 108 0.11 9.14 10.15
C THR A 108 0.21 10.21 9.07
N ALA A 109 1.43 10.50 8.63
CA ALA A 109 1.65 11.40 7.51
C ALA A 109 0.92 10.90 6.25
N CYS A 110 0.18 11.78 5.59
CA CYS A 110 -0.43 11.50 4.30
C CYS A 110 0.58 11.76 3.15
N LEU A 111 0.21 11.43 1.92
CA LEU A 111 1.07 11.65 0.74
C LEU A 111 1.42 13.13 0.52
N ARG A 112 0.55 14.06 0.95
CA ARG A 112 0.84 15.49 0.92
C ARG A 112 1.93 15.88 1.93
N CYS A 113 1.94 15.25 3.13
CA CYS A 113 2.99 15.48 4.12
C CYS A 113 4.36 15.01 3.63
N ALA A 114 4.42 13.87 2.95
CA ALA A 114 5.64 13.36 2.34
C ALA A 114 6.18 14.30 1.23
N GLY A 115 5.29 15.02 0.55
CA GLY A 115 5.62 16.17 -0.30
C GLY A 115 6.55 15.85 -1.47
N PRO A 116 7.34 16.87 -1.91
CA PRO A 116 8.28 16.71 -3.03
C PRO A 116 9.38 15.69 -2.78
N ALA A 117 9.83 15.53 -1.53
CA ALA A 117 10.90 14.59 -1.18
C ALA A 117 10.53 13.14 -1.46
N TRP A 118 9.25 12.77 -1.29
CA TRP A 118 8.74 11.45 -1.67
C TRP A 118 8.68 11.29 -3.20
N ARG A 119 8.38 12.38 -3.91
CA ARG A 119 8.34 12.42 -5.37
C ARG A 119 9.73 12.51 -6.01
N ALA A 120 10.73 12.96 -5.25
CA ALA A 120 12.11 13.11 -5.69
C ALA A 120 12.95 11.85 -5.47
N SER A 121 12.44 10.82 -4.77
CA SER A 121 13.04 9.50 -4.84
C SER A 121 13.08 9.13 -6.32
N ARG A 122 14.25 8.86 -6.85
CA ARG A 122 14.70 8.81 -8.26
C ARG A 122 13.82 7.97 -9.18
N VAL A 123 12.59 8.43 -9.38
CA VAL A 123 11.54 7.67 -10.04
C VAL A 123 11.15 8.40 -11.31
N CYS A 124 11.90 8.23 -12.35
CA CYS A 124 11.53 8.63 -13.70
C CYS A 124 12.06 7.61 -14.69
N GLY A 125 11.16 6.86 -15.35
CA GLY A 125 11.47 5.96 -16.46
C GLY A 125 10.53 4.76 -16.53
N THR A 126 10.33 4.28 -17.74
CA THR A 126 9.64 3.02 -18.02
C THR A 126 10.67 1.91 -18.01
N GLY A 127 11.03 1.41 -16.82
CA GLY A 127 11.96 0.30 -16.67
C GLY A 127 11.22 -0.99 -16.31
N SER A 128 11.69 -2.12 -16.82
CA SER A 128 11.23 -3.43 -16.36
C SER A 128 11.80 -3.70 -14.96
N VAL A 129 10.94 -4.02 -14.00
CA VAL A 129 11.38 -4.44 -12.66
C VAL A 129 12.05 -5.79 -12.76
N PRO A 130 13.29 -5.98 -12.28
CA PRO A 130 13.86 -7.30 -12.14
C PRO A 130 12.94 -8.19 -11.29
N PRO A 131 12.76 -9.48 -11.65
CA PRO A 131 11.84 -10.36 -10.94
C PRO A 131 12.11 -10.43 -9.42
N GLY A 132 13.38 -10.45 -9.01
CA GLY A 132 13.75 -10.48 -7.60
C GLY A 132 13.31 -9.23 -6.83
N THR A 133 13.43 -8.05 -7.45
CA THR A 133 12.97 -6.78 -6.87
C THR A 133 11.45 -6.73 -6.77
N ALA A 134 10.74 -7.24 -7.81
CA ALA A 134 9.28 -7.33 -7.77
C ALA A 134 8.80 -8.24 -6.64
N VAL A 135 9.42 -9.41 -6.46
CA VAL A 135 9.11 -10.34 -5.37
C VAL A 135 9.34 -9.70 -4.01
N LEU A 136 10.48 -9.03 -3.82
CA LEU A 136 10.81 -8.37 -2.55
C LEU A 136 9.84 -7.21 -2.26
N ALA A 137 9.57 -6.36 -3.24
CA ALA A 137 8.62 -5.25 -3.10
C ALA A 137 7.20 -5.75 -2.78
N ALA A 138 6.76 -6.83 -3.43
CA ALA A 138 5.49 -7.45 -3.14
C ALA A 138 5.46 -8.08 -1.73
N ALA A 139 6.57 -8.65 -1.26
CA ALA A 139 6.66 -9.18 0.10
C ALA A 139 6.55 -8.06 1.15
N VAL A 140 7.27 -6.95 0.97
CA VAL A 140 7.16 -5.77 1.84
C VAL A 140 5.73 -5.21 1.84
N THR A 141 5.13 -5.09 0.65
CA THR A 141 3.74 -4.67 0.49
C THR A 141 2.79 -5.58 1.26
N THR A 142 2.95 -6.90 1.09
CA THR A 142 2.10 -7.91 1.74
C THR A 142 2.21 -7.83 3.25
N VAL A 143 3.41 -7.77 3.81
CA VAL A 143 3.63 -7.63 5.27
C VAL A 143 2.98 -6.36 5.79
N THR A 144 3.13 -5.24 5.08
CA THR A 144 2.54 -3.95 5.45
C THR A 144 1.01 -4.02 5.45
N VAL A 145 0.41 -4.63 4.43
CA VAL A 145 -1.04 -4.84 4.36
C VAL A 145 -1.52 -5.75 5.49
N LEU A 146 -0.85 -6.87 5.73
CA LEU A 146 -1.22 -7.81 6.80
C LEU A 146 -1.13 -7.16 8.19
N ALA A 147 -0.11 -6.34 8.47
CA ALA A 147 -0.03 -5.55 9.70
C ALA A 147 -1.23 -4.59 9.82
N THR A 148 -1.55 -3.88 8.74
CA THR A 148 -2.69 -2.96 8.68
C THR A 148 -4.02 -3.66 8.98
N LEU A 149 -4.25 -4.81 8.37
CA LEU A 149 -5.48 -5.61 8.57
C LEU A 149 -5.62 -6.15 10.00
N ARG A 150 -4.51 -6.35 10.71
CA ARG A 150 -4.50 -6.70 12.13
C ARG A 150 -4.64 -5.50 13.07
N GLY A 151 -4.75 -4.30 12.52
CA GLY A 151 -4.80 -3.06 13.30
C GLY A 151 -3.44 -2.62 13.88
N ASP A 152 -2.34 -3.22 13.45
CA ASP A 152 -0.99 -2.85 13.88
C ASP A 152 -0.52 -1.57 13.16
N PRO A 153 -0.30 -0.46 13.88
CA PRO A 153 0.10 0.80 13.30
C PRO A 153 1.61 0.95 13.14
N SER A 154 2.42 -0.03 13.50
CA SER A 154 3.88 0.08 13.62
C SER A 154 4.58 0.49 12.31
N LEU A 155 4.01 0.13 11.16
CA LEU A 155 4.50 0.50 9.84
C LEU A 155 3.88 1.80 9.28
N GLY A 156 3.04 2.45 10.07
CA GLY A 156 2.36 3.68 9.67
C GLY A 156 3.33 4.85 9.45
N GLY A 157 3.19 5.53 8.32
CA GLY A 157 4.06 6.65 7.93
C GLY A 157 5.45 6.24 7.44
N ILE A 158 5.74 4.93 7.33
CA ILE A 158 7.02 4.43 6.85
C ILE A 158 6.94 4.12 5.35
N SER A 159 7.96 4.51 4.59
CA SER A 159 8.24 4.00 3.26
C SER A 159 9.50 3.15 3.26
N THR A 160 9.52 2.15 2.37
CA THR A 160 10.67 1.28 2.10
C THR A 160 11.09 1.48 0.66
N GLU A 161 12.33 1.86 0.44
CA GLU A 161 12.95 2.01 -0.88
C GLU A 161 13.83 0.78 -1.15
N ILE A 162 13.64 0.16 -2.30
CA ILE A 162 14.35 -1.05 -2.76
C ILE A 162 15.05 -0.70 -4.05
N GLY A 163 16.39 -0.62 -4.02
CA GLY A 163 17.20 -0.30 -5.20
C GLY A 163 17.20 -1.43 -6.24
N LEU A 164 17.34 -1.06 -7.54
CA LEU A 164 17.46 -2.02 -8.63
C LEU A 164 18.90 -2.49 -8.82
N ASP A 165 19.85 -1.58 -8.73
CA ASP A 165 21.27 -1.84 -9.05
C ASP A 165 22.09 -2.32 -7.83
N GLU A 166 21.71 -1.80 -6.66
CA GLU A 166 22.26 -2.22 -5.39
C GLU A 166 21.15 -2.87 -4.59
N VAL A 167 21.39 -4.05 -4.00
CA VAL A 167 20.40 -4.70 -3.12
C VAL A 167 20.29 -3.91 -1.81
N ALA A 168 20.06 -2.60 -1.93
CA ALA A 168 19.91 -1.69 -0.83
C ALA A 168 18.44 -1.55 -0.48
N VAL A 169 18.10 -1.84 0.77
CA VAL A 169 16.77 -1.58 1.32
C VAL A 169 16.90 -0.50 2.38
N THR A 170 16.22 0.62 2.17
CA THR A 170 16.22 1.73 3.12
C THR A 170 14.81 2.04 3.59
N HIS A 171 14.69 2.51 4.82
CA HIS A 171 13.41 2.87 5.40
C HIS A 171 13.42 4.36 5.76
N ARG A 172 12.27 5.02 5.52
CA ARG A 172 12.09 6.42 5.90
C ARG A 172 10.78 6.60 6.64
N LEU A 173 10.84 7.21 7.82
CA LEU A 173 9.66 7.65 8.55
C LEU A 173 9.28 9.08 8.13
N TRP A 174 8.04 9.26 7.74
CA TRP A 174 7.47 10.54 7.37
C TRP A 174 6.69 11.13 8.54
N LYS A 175 6.98 12.37 8.88
CA LYS A 175 6.27 13.09 9.95
C LYS A 175 5.08 13.86 9.38
N VAL A 176 4.02 13.96 10.17
CA VAL A 176 2.89 14.84 9.84
C VAL A 176 3.39 16.28 9.83
N ARG A 177 3.03 17.02 8.79
CA ARG A 177 3.37 18.45 8.69
C ARG A 177 2.35 19.26 9.48
N PRO A 178 2.79 20.26 10.27
CA PRO A 178 1.90 21.09 11.09
C PRO A 178 0.82 21.83 10.28
N ASP A 179 1.14 22.18 9.02
CA ASP A 179 0.27 22.88 8.08
C ASP A 179 -0.63 21.95 7.26
N CYS A 180 -0.60 20.64 7.53
CA CYS A 180 -1.37 19.65 6.80
C CYS A 180 -2.56 19.17 7.61
N GLY A 181 -3.76 19.61 7.33
CA GLY A 181 -4.97 19.17 8.04
C GLY A 181 -5.32 17.67 7.97
N CYS A 182 -4.37 16.79 7.59
CA CYS A 182 -4.65 15.37 7.40
C CYS A 182 -4.96 14.59 8.70
N THR A 183 -4.58 15.13 9.86
CA THR A 183 -4.92 14.57 11.18
C THR A 183 -6.23 15.16 11.74
N SER A 184 -6.66 16.28 11.22
CA SER A 184 -7.90 16.95 11.67
C SER A 184 -9.16 16.42 10.97
N ALA A 185 -9.01 15.63 9.91
CA ALA A 185 -10.12 15.19 9.05
C ALA A 185 -10.95 14.02 9.62
N THR A 186 -10.71 13.61 10.86
CA THR A 186 -11.35 12.42 11.45
C THR A 186 -12.71 12.71 12.11
N MET A 187 -13.28 13.89 11.93
CA MET A 187 -14.50 14.35 12.64
C MET A 187 -15.69 14.62 11.73
N ALA A 188 -15.84 13.88 10.64
CA ALA A 188 -17.10 13.83 9.89
C ALA A 188 -17.55 12.37 9.83
N GLY A 189 -18.22 11.93 10.90
CA GLY A 189 -18.85 10.62 11.05
C GLY A 189 -20.19 10.57 10.38
#